data_a743eb784dee072cd3cc1744a4018afe
#
_entry.id   a743eb784dee072cd3cc1744a4018afe
#
_cell.length_a   1.000
_cell.length_b   1.000
_cell.length_c   1.000
_cell.angle_alpha   90.00
_cell.angle_beta   90.00
_cell.angle_gamma   90.00
#
_symmetry.space_group_name_H-M   'P 1'
#
loop_
_entity.id
_entity.type
_entity.pdbx_description
1 polymer ?
#
loop_
_entity_poly.entity_id
_entity_poly.type
_entity_poly.pdbx_seq_one_letter_code
_entity_poly.pdbx_strand_id
1 'polypeptide(L)'
;MIQNPLAQPSRRRQRQNILLAFLLSLGAVAAAYALLGFAPFGDGTMLTGDLNGLYVAYITDLWRRVRQGGLGYSFAKLCGGSTLGLFAYYMDSPFNLLYLIFPVRAIPYVAQGVFALRTALTGAAACFYFGRHFRSDSRLLPVLSLGYSLCAFCVVYSQNIIWMDVVLLAPLLLSAVDALQDTGRHWPLTALVLLAALFNFYTAWEVCLFSVLYYLYRWFSAPRRGFWRLFGRFAASGCLGAGLAAFLLIPSLLEVEESKGGLFAIDFSLAPTFNLAQLPYRLFFGNFFWDDVTGSLPNLYCGVFAAALAVLFFAGAFPRREKIAAALLLAAMALSCWVQGLNLIWHGFKEPVWFPCRFSFLLSLFLRTLAGRALLAGRPGRRALLI
;
A
#
# COMPACT_ATOMS: atom_id res chain seq x y z
N MET A 1 1.11 -18.43 28.17
CA MET A 1 1.67 -19.64 27.53
C MET A 1 2.92 -19.21 26.77
N ILE A 2 4.09 -19.61 27.26
CA ILE A 2 5.39 -19.34 26.62
C ILE A 2 5.46 -20.29 25.42
N GLN A 3 5.39 -19.76 24.20
CA GLN A 3 5.58 -20.56 23.01
C GLN A 3 7.04 -21.05 22.96
N ASN A 4 7.20 -22.35 22.80
CA ASN A 4 8.49 -22.99 22.63
C ASN A 4 9.16 -22.41 21.37
N PRO A 5 10.35 -21.78 21.42
CA PRO A 5 10.99 -21.10 20.29
C PRO A 5 11.40 -22.04 19.15
N LEU A 6 11.22 -23.34 19.28
CA LEU A 6 11.56 -24.37 18.29
C LEU A 6 10.35 -24.93 17.53
N ALA A 7 9.11 -24.58 17.91
CA ALA A 7 7.93 -25.08 17.22
C ALA A 7 7.69 -24.33 15.91
N GLN A 8 7.68 -25.05 14.81
CA GLN A 8 7.28 -24.46 13.51
C GLN A 8 5.83 -23.97 13.61
N PRO A 9 5.52 -22.77 13.05
CA PRO A 9 4.17 -22.22 13.11
C PRO A 9 3.16 -23.15 12.45
N SER A 10 2.03 -23.39 13.12
CA SER A 10 0.97 -24.27 12.62
C SER A 10 0.31 -23.66 11.37
N ARG A 11 0.37 -24.35 10.25
CA ARG A 11 -0.30 -23.93 8.98
C ARG A 11 -1.81 -23.71 9.19
N ARG A 12 -2.46 -24.57 10.02
CA ARG A 12 -3.90 -24.43 10.32
C ARG A 12 -4.17 -23.11 11.05
N ARG A 13 -3.36 -22.78 12.06
CA ARG A 13 -3.50 -21.55 12.84
C ARG A 13 -3.17 -20.31 12.00
N GLN A 14 -2.18 -20.37 11.12
CA GLN A 14 -1.90 -19.29 10.17
C GLN A 14 -3.10 -19.01 9.25
N ARG A 15 -3.72 -20.06 8.68
CA ARG A 15 -4.93 -19.90 7.84
C ARG A 15 -6.10 -19.30 8.65
N GLN A 16 -6.29 -19.74 9.88
CA GLN A 16 -7.32 -19.17 10.78
C GLN A 16 -7.05 -17.68 11.08
N ASN A 17 -5.79 -17.30 11.31
CA ASN A 17 -5.42 -15.91 11.55
C ASN A 17 -5.67 -15.04 10.32
N ILE A 18 -5.35 -15.53 9.11
CA ILE A 18 -5.63 -14.81 7.85
C ILE A 18 -7.13 -14.61 7.67
N LEU A 19 -7.94 -15.65 7.88
CA LEU A 19 -9.40 -15.54 7.83
C LEU A 19 -9.93 -14.57 8.90
N LEU A 20 -9.39 -14.64 10.12
CA LEU A 20 -9.78 -13.73 11.20
C LEU A 20 -9.41 -12.27 10.85
N ALA A 21 -8.23 -12.01 10.27
CA ALA A 21 -7.85 -10.67 9.81
C ALA A 21 -8.78 -10.14 8.72
N PHE A 22 -9.17 -11.00 7.77
CA PHE A 22 -10.17 -10.68 6.76
C PHE A 22 -11.50 -10.28 7.40
N LEU A 23 -12.04 -11.13 8.30
CA LEU A 23 -13.32 -10.90 8.96
C LEU A 23 -13.32 -9.66 9.87
N LEU A 24 -12.23 -9.41 10.60
CA LEU A 24 -12.10 -8.23 11.44
C LEU A 24 -12.07 -6.94 10.60
N SER A 25 -11.33 -6.94 9.48
CA SER A 25 -11.28 -5.78 8.59
C SER A 25 -12.62 -5.53 7.92
N LEU A 26 -13.29 -6.59 7.44
CA LEU A 26 -14.64 -6.51 6.88
C LEU A 26 -15.65 -6.01 7.90
N GLY A 27 -15.62 -6.58 9.11
CA GLY A 27 -16.52 -6.20 10.20
C GLY A 27 -16.33 -4.75 10.65
N ALA A 28 -15.08 -4.25 10.67
CA ALA A 28 -14.80 -2.85 10.98
C ALA A 28 -15.39 -1.89 9.94
N VAL A 29 -15.25 -2.21 8.64
CA VAL A 29 -15.86 -1.40 7.57
C VAL A 29 -17.39 -1.48 7.63
N ALA A 30 -17.96 -2.68 7.86
CA ALA A 30 -19.40 -2.86 8.00
C ALA A 30 -19.96 -2.08 9.20
N ALA A 31 -19.26 -2.08 10.33
CA ALA A 31 -19.62 -1.28 11.51
C ALA A 31 -19.59 0.23 11.20
N ALA A 32 -18.56 0.69 10.48
CA ALA A 32 -18.47 2.08 10.05
C ALA A 32 -19.64 2.45 9.12
N TYR A 33 -20.01 1.58 8.17
CA TYR A 33 -21.16 1.81 7.29
C TYR A 33 -22.47 1.87 8.08
N ALA A 34 -22.66 0.99 9.07
CA ALA A 34 -23.83 1.01 9.92
C ALA A 34 -23.94 2.31 10.74
N LEU A 35 -22.83 2.79 11.29
CA LEU A 35 -22.79 4.04 12.06
C LEU A 35 -23.03 5.28 11.20
N LEU A 36 -22.59 5.26 9.93
CA LEU A 36 -22.74 6.37 8.99
C LEU A 36 -24.05 6.31 8.20
N GLY A 37 -24.89 5.29 8.37
CA GLY A 37 -26.10 5.10 7.60
C GLY A 37 -25.84 4.82 6.11
N PHE A 38 -24.70 4.18 5.79
CA PHE A 38 -24.41 3.78 4.42
C PHE A 38 -25.06 2.44 4.09
N ALA A 39 -25.42 2.24 2.83
CA ALA A 39 -25.99 0.96 2.38
C ALA A 39 -25.08 -0.22 2.74
N PRO A 40 -25.60 -1.39 3.15
CA PRO A 40 -27.01 -1.76 3.22
C PRO A 40 -27.72 -1.36 4.52
N PHE A 41 -27.11 -0.60 5.40
CA PHE A 41 -27.65 -0.22 6.71
C PHE A 41 -28.46 1.10 6.69
N GLY A 42 -28.48 1.81 5.56
CA GLY A 42 -29.21 3.04 5.31
C GLY A 42 -29.14 3.40 3.84
N ASP A 43 -29.57 4.62 3.48
CA ASP A 43 -29.64 5.10 2.09
C ASP A 43 -28.36 5.85 1.65
N GLY A 44 -27.42 6.08 2.57
CA GLY A 44 -26.17 6.78 2.30
C GLY A 44 -25.20 5.97 1.44
N THR A 45 -24.29 6.69 0.78
CA THR A 45 -23.19 6.10 0.00
C THR A 45 -21.87 6.74 0.41
N MET A 46 -20.75 6.02 0.18
CA MET A 46 -19.41 6.55 0.38
C MET A 46 -18.94 7.47 -0.76
N LEU A 47 -19.81 7.83 -1.70
CA LEU A 47 -19.45 8.65 -2.85
C LEU A 47 -19.09 10.07 -2.41
N THR A 48 -17.82 10.39 -2.47
CA THR A 48 -17.27 11.71 -2.18
C THR A 48 -16.10 12.00 -3.10
N GLY A 49 -15.74 13.25 -3.30
CA GLY A 49 -14.60 13.70 -4.05
C GLY A 49 -14.45 12.98 -5.40
N ASP A 50 -13.26 12.45 -5.67
CA ASP A 50 -12.93 11.77 -6.93
C ASP A 50 -13.75 10.49 -7.17
N LEU A 51 -14.18 9.79 -6.12
CA LEU A 51 -15.01 8.61 -6.29
C LEU A 51 -16.33 8.97 -6.96
N ASN A 52 -16.95 10.06 -6.54
CA ASN A 52 -18.22 10.56 -7.09
C ASN A 52 -18.03 11.22 -8.47
N GLY A 53 -17.08 12.17 -8.54
CA GLY A 53 -16.92 13.02 -9.73
C GLY A 53 -16.16 12.36 -10.88
N LEU A 54 -15.33 11.35 -10.61
CA LEU A 54 -14.39 10.79 -11.58
C LEU A 54 -14.51 9.28 -11.73
N TYR A 55 -14.28 8.49 -10.68
CA TYR A 55 -14.16 7.04 -10.83
C TYR A 55 -15.47 6.35 -11.18
N VAL A 56 -16.59 6.76 -10.59
CA VAL A 56 -17.91 6.20 -10.94
C VAL A 56 -18.25 6.48 -12.40
N ALA A 57 -17.87 7.66 -12.93
CA ALA A 57 -18.07 8.00 -14.34
C ALA A 57 -17.24 7.07 -15.25
N TYR A 58 -15.96 6.85 -14.93
CA TYR A 58 -15.09 5.95 -15.72
C TYR A 58 -15.54 4.48 -15.65
N ILE A 59 -15.97 4.00 -14.48
CA ILE A 59 -16.51 2.66 -14.31
C ILE A 59 -17.82 2.51 -15.11
N THR A 60 -18.67 3.52 -15.12
CA THR A 60 -19.90 3.54 -15.90
C THR A 60 -19.61 3.51 -17.40
N ASP A 61 -18.61 4.25 -17.86
CA ASP A 61 -18.16 4.24 -19.24
C ASP A 61 -17.58 2.85 -19.63
N LEU A 62 -16.74 2.26 -18.78
CA LEU A 62 -16.23 0.90 -18.94
C LEU A 62 -17.41 -0.12 -19.06
N TRP A 63 -18.38 -0.01 -18.16
CA TRP A 63 -19.57 -0.86 -18.14
C TRP A 63 -20.33 -0.82 -19.49
N ARG A 64 -20.52 0.40 -20.05
CA ARG A 64 -21.15 0.61 -21.34
C ARG A 64 -20.32 0.02 -22.49
N ARG A 65 -19.02 0.29 -22.51
CA ARG A 65 -18.11 -0.15 -23.60
C ARG A 65 -17.94 -1.65 -23.69
N VAL A 66 -17.88 -2.34 -22.55
CA VAL A 66 -17.81 -3.80 -22.53
C VAL A 66 -19.04 -4.42 -23.19
N ARG A 67 -20.22 -3.76 -23.11
CA ARG A 67 -21.47 -4.25 -23.69
C ARG A 67 -21.73 -3.78 -25.13
N GLN A 68 -21.25 -2.60 -25.47
CA GLN A 68 -21.54 -1.97 -26.77
C GLN A 68 -20.37 -2.02 -27.75
N GLY A 69 -19.17 -2.39 -27.25
CA GLY A 69 -17.92 -2.32 -27.99
C GLY A 69 -17.24 -0.97 -27.88
N GLY A 70 -16.05 -0.82 -28.45
CA GLY A 70 -15.32 0.45 -28.48
C GLY A 70 -14.35 0.67 -27.32
N LEU A 71 -13.65 -0.38 -26.89
CA LEU A 71 -12.69 -0.29 -25.77
C LEU A 71 -11.44 0.55 -26.08
N GLY A 72 -11.07 0.73 -27.35
CA GLY A 72 -9.81 1.39 -27.72
C GLY A 72 -9.90 2.90 -27.93
N TYR A 73 -11.09 3.44 -28.23
CA TYR A 73 -11.32 4.86 -28.55
C TYR A 73 -12.66 5.35 -28.00
N SER A 74 -12.74 6.63 -27.60
CA SER A 74 -14.00 7.23 -27.15
C SER A 74 -14.11 8.70 -27.55
N PHE A 75 -15.26 9.03 -28.09
CA PHE A 75 -15.68 10.43 -28.27
C PHE A 75 -16.10 11.10 -26.94
N ALA A 76 -16.40 10.34 -25.89
CA ALA A 76 -16.69 10.89 -24.57
C ALA A 76 -15.43 11.38 -23.83
N LYS A 77 -14.23 11.07 -24.32
CA LYS A 77 -12.97 11.62 -23.82
C LYS A 77 -12.72 12.97 -24.51
N LEU A 78 -13.24 14.07 -23.94
CA LEU A 78 -13.17 15.41 -24.55
C LEU A 78 -13.72 15.42 -25.99
N CYS A 79 -12.89 15.74 -26.96
CA CYS A 79 -13.23 15.75 -28.39
C CYS A 79 -12.95 14.42 -29.10
N GLY A 80 -12.66 13.35 -28.33
CA GLY A 80 -12.29 12.03 -28.81
C GLY A 80 -10.81 11.72 -28.56
N GLY A 81 -10.51 10.45 -28.29
CA GLY A 81 -9.14 10.02 -28.05
C GLY A 81 -9.02 8.54 -27.67
N SER A 82 -7.78 8.06 -27.64
CA SER A 82 -7.44 6.75 -27.10
C SER A 82 -7.88 6.65 -25.63
N THR A 83 -8.36 5.49 -25.27
CA THR A 83 -8.80 5.20 -23.90
C THR A 83 -7.83 4.29 -23.17
N LEU A 84 -6.73 3.91 -23.81
CA LEU A 84 -5.80 2.94 -23.28
C LEU A 84 -5.08 3.46 -22.03
N GLY A 85 -4.56 4.68 -22.05
CA GLY A 85 -3.91 5.29 -20.88
C GLY A 85 -4.91 5.56 -19.75
N LEU A 86 -6.15 5.95 -20.11
CA LEU A 86 -7.23 6.09 -19.13
C LEU A 86 -7.59 4.75 -18.49
N PHE A 87 -7.67 3.68 -19.29
CA PHE A 87 -7.90 2.32 -18.82
C PHE A 87 -6.78 1.88 -17.89
N ALA A 88 -5.52 2.01 -18.30
CA ALA A 88 -4.35 1.60 -17.55
C ALA A 88 -4.13 2.32 -16.21
N TYR A 89 -4.71 3.50 -16.03
CA TYR A 89 -4.58 4.25 -14.78
C TYR A 89 -5.81 4.13 -13.88
N TYR A 90 -7.01 4.05 -14.45
CA TYR A 90 -8.27 4.15 -13.70
C TYR A 90 -9.13 2.88 -13.71
N MET A 91 -8.99 2.00 -14.72
CA MET A 91 -9.99 0.97 -14.99
C MET A 91 -9.45 -0.46 -15.08
N ASP A 92 -8.15 -0.68 -14.97
CA ASP A 92 -7.51 -2.01 -15.12
C ASP A 92 -7.57 -2.90 -13.87
N SER A 93 -8.15 -2.41 -12.79
CA SER A 93 -8.35 -3.18 -11.57
C SER A 93 -9.20 -4.45 -11.82
N PRO A 94 -8.78 -5.63 -11.33
CA PRO A 94 -9.59 -6.84 -11.43
C PRO A 94 -10.92 -6.75 -10.67
N PHE A 95 -11.01 -5.90 -9.66
CA PHE A 95 -12.25 -5.64 -8.95
C PHE A 95 -13.27 -4.90 -9.82
N ASN A 96 -12.84 -4.25 -10.89
CA ASN A 96 -13.76 -3.62 -11.83
C ASN A 96 -14.64 -4.63 -12.58
N LEU A 97 -14.22 -5.91 -12.64
CA LEU A 97 -15.07 -6.99 -13.14
C LEU A 97 -16.35 -7.17 -12.31
N LEU A 98 -16.31 -6.86 -11.01
CA LEU A 98 -17.49 -6.92 -10.15
C LEU A 98 -18.56 -5.91 -10.57
N TYR A 99 -18.18 -4.71 -11.02
CA TYR A 99 -19.14 -3.74 -11.50
C TYR A 99 -19.85 -4.17 -12.78
N LEU A 100 -19.20 -5.02 -13.60
CA LEU A 100 -19.79 -5.52 -14.83
C LEU A 100 -20.93 -6.54 -14.61
N ILE A 101 -20.96 -7.18 -13.42
CA ILE A 101 -21.99 -8.18 -13.06
C ILE A 101 -23.33 -7.50 -12.72
N PHE A 102 -23.28 -6.29 -12.15
CA PHE A 102 -24.44 -5.58 -11.66
C PHE A 102 -24.99 -4.58 -12.69
N PRO A 103 -26.26 -4.16 -12.59
CA PRO A 103 -26.80 -3.09 -13.41
C PRO A 103 -26.11 -1.75 -13.10
N VAL A 104 -26.05 -0.87 -14.09
CA VAL A 104 -25.35 0.43 -13.98
C VAL A 104 -25.80 1.27 -12.77
N ARG A 105 -27.07 1.20 -12.40
CA ARG A 105 -27.66 1.92 -11.26
C ARG A 105 -27.08 1.44 -9.92
N ALA A 106 -26.52 0.24 -9.85
CA ALA A 106 -25.95 -0.32 -8.63
C ALA A 106 -24.46 0.06 -8.43
N ILE A 107 -23.82 0.68 -9.43
CA ILE A 107 -22.39 1.04 -9.36
C ILE A 107 -22.00 1.75 -8.05
N PRO A 108 -22.74 2.75 -7.54
CA PRO A 108 -22.43 3.39 -6.27
C PRO A 108 -22.36 2.41 -5.09
N TYR A 109 -23.29 1.51 -4.99
CA TYR A 109 -23.38 0.50 -3.92
C TYR A 109 -22.34 -0.60 -4.08
N VAL A 110 -22.06 -1.01 -5.34
CA VAL A 110 -20.99 -1.96 -5.64
C VAL A 110 -19.63 -1.38 -5.27
N ALA A 111 -19.41 -0.06 -5.44
CA ALA A 111 -18.19 0.62 -5.02
C ALA A 111 -17.93 0.47 -3.51
N GLN A 112 -18.96 0.59 -2.69
CA GLN A 112 -18.87 0.34 -1.24
C GLN A 112 -18.50 -1.12 -0.93
N GLY A 113 -19.15 -2.07 -1.59
CA GLY A 113 -18.85 -3.49 -1.44
C GLY A 113 -17.41 -3.83 -1.87
N VAL A 114 -16.97 -3.26 -2.98
CA VAL A 114 -15.59 -3.42 -3.49
C VAL A 114 -14.58 -2.82 -2.51
N PHE A 115 -14.84 -1.64 -1.96
CA PHE A 115 -13.96 -1.04 -0.95
C PHE A 115 -13.87 -1.93 0.31
N ALA A 116 -15.00 -2.42 0.82
CA ALA A 116 -15.03 -3.32 1.97
C ALA A 116 -14.26 -4.63 1.70
N LEU A 117 -14.44 -5.22 0.51
CA LEU A 117 -13.73 -6.43 0.09
C LEU A 117 -12.21 -6.19 -0.02
N ARG A 118 -11.79 -5.09 -0.64
CA ARG A 118 -10.36 -4.72 -0.75
C ARG A 118 -9.73 -4.51 0.62
N THR A 119 -10.40 -3.80 1.53
CA THR A 119 -9.93 -3.58 2.90
C THR A 119 -9.79 -4.90 3.65
N ALA A 120 -10.75 -5.81 3.52
CA ALA A 120 -10.70 -7.14 4.11
C ALA A 120 -9.52 -7.98 3.56
N LEU A 121 -9.32 -7.97 2.24
CA LEU A 121 -8.20 -8.65 1.60
C LEU A 121 -6.85 -8.02 1.97
N THR A 122 -6.79 -6.70 2.15
CA THR A 122 -5.58 -6.01 2.63
C THR A 122 -5.20 -6.47 4.04
N GLY A 123 -6.18 -6.63 4.93
CA GLY A 123 -5.96 -7.22 6.27
C GLY A 123 -5.45 -8.66 6.21
N ALA A 124 -6.04 -9.48 5.34
CA ALA A 124 -5.60 -10.86 5.10
C ALA A 124 -4.17 -10.93 4.54
N ALA A 125 -3.84 -10.09 3.55
CA ALA A 125 -2.51 -10.00 2.94
C ALA A 125 -1.44 -9.56 3.95
N ALA A 126 -1.75 -8.56 4.77
CA ALA A 126 -0.87 -8.11 5.85
C ALA A 126 -0.65 -9.22 6.90
N CYS A 127 -1.70 -9.95 7.28
CA CYS A 127 -1.59 -11.07 8.21
C CYS A 127 -0.74 -12.23 7.64
N PHE A 128 -0.88 -12.51 6.36
CA PHE A 128 -0.03 -13.47 5.66
C PHE A 128 1.44 -13.04 5.71
N TYR A 129 1.72 -11.78 5.37
CA TYR A 129 3.07 -11.22 5.43
C TYR A 129 3.66 -11.30 6.84
N PHE A 130 2.95 -10.79 7.86
CA PHE A 130 3.45 -10.82 9.24
C PHE A 130 3.67 -12.24 9.76
N GLY A 131 2.77 -13.18 9.43
CA GLY A 131 2.92 -14.58 9.81
C GLY A 131 4.19 -15.21 9.23
N ARG A 132 4.54 -14.88 7.99
CA ARG A 132 5.75 -15.36 7.33
C ARG A 132 7.01 -14.64 7.80
N HIS A 133 6.94 -13.30 7.87
CA HIS A 133 8.05 -12.46 8.26
C HIS A 133 8.56 -12.79 9.68
N PHE A 134 7.63 -12.93 10.63
CA PHE A 134 7.94 -13.25 12.02
C PHE A 134 8.02 -14.76 12.29
N ARG A 135 7.72 -15.60 11.31
CA ARG A 135 7.62 -17.06 11.47
C ARG A 135 6.74 -17.42 12.70
N SER A 136 5.58 -16.79 12.77
CA SER A 136 4.68 -16.86 13.92
C SER A 136 3.25 -17.22 13.51
N ASP A 137 2.52 -17.85 14.39
CA ASP A 137 1.09 -18.12 14.30
C ASP A 137 0.32 -17.48 15.46
N SER A 138 0.90 -16.44 16.08
CA SER A 138 0.29 -15.71 17.19
C SER A 138 -1.08 -15.14 16.83
N ARG A 139 -2.02 -15.18 17.78
CA ARG A 139 -3.35 -14.56 17.67
C ARG A 139 -3.32 -13.01 17.66
N LEU A 140 -2.16 -12.41 17.89
CA LEU A 140 -1.98 -10.98 17.79
C LEU A 140 -1.77 -10.49 16.33
N LEU A 141 -1.43 -11.40 15.41
CA LEU A 141 -1.21 -11.06 14.00
C LEU A 141 -2.45 -10.45 13.31
N PRO A 142 -3.67 -10.97 13.49
CA PRO A 142 -4.88 -10.34 12.94
C PRO A 142 -5.08 -8.89 13.40
N VAL A 143 -4.84 -8.60 14.69
CA VAL A 143 -4.95 -7.25 15.25
C VAL A 143 -3.87 -6.32 14.68
N LEU A 144 -2.64 -6.83 14.55
CA LEU A 144 -1.56 -6.08 13.92
C LEU A 144 -1.90 -5.73 12.46
N SER A 145 -2.52 -6.65 11.74
CA SER A 145 -2.92 -6.51 10.34
C SER A 145 -4.08 -5.55 10.14
N LEU A 146 -5.06 -5.57 11.06
CA LEU A 146 -6.19 -4.64 11.08
C LEU A 146 -5.71 -3.19 11.06
N GLY A 147 -4.69 -2.87 11.82
CA GLY A 147 -4.16 -1.50 11.84
C GLY A 147 -3.40 -1.08 10.57
N TYR A 148 -3.05 -2.00 9.68
CA TYR A 148 -2.58 -1.65 8.34
C TYR A 148 -3.75 -1.46 7.38
N SER A 149 -4.71 -2.38 7.34
CA SER A 149 -5.88 -2.27 6.47
C SER A 149 -6.77 -1.07 6.78
N LEU A 150 -6.72 -0.55 8.01
CA LEU A 150 -7.44 0.64 8.50
C LEU A 150 -6.49 1.79 8.86
N CYS A 151 -5.27 1.84 8.31
CA CYS A 151 -4.40 2.99 8.51
C CYS A 151 -4.99 4.25 7.87
N ALA A 152 -4.52 5.43 8.29
CA ALA A 152 -5.05 6.69 7.79
C ALA A 152 -5.05 6.79 6.27
N PHE A 153 -4.01 6.28 5.61
CA PHE A 153 -3.99 6.24 4.15
C PHE A 153 -5.21 5.52 3.57
N CYS A 154 -5.52 4.31 4.06
CA CYS A 154 -6.62 3.51 3.55
C CYS A 154 -7.99 4.15 3.83
N VAL A 155 -8.15 4.80 4.99
CA VAL A 155 -9.43 5.40 5.40
C VAL A 155 -9.63 6.76 4.74
N VAL A 156 -8.64 7.64 4.83
CA VAL A 156 -8.72 9.02 4.32
C VAL A 156 -8.76 9.05 2.79
N TYR A 157 -7.95 8.19 2.15
CA TYR A 157 -7.89 8.09 0.69
C TYR A 157 -8.81 7.01 0.13
N SER A 158 -9.82 6.57 0.89
CA SER A 158 -10.83 5.57 0.48
C SER A 158 -11.55 5.92 -0.81
N GLN A 159 -11.72 7.22 -1.10
CA GLN A 159 -12.27 7.71 -2.36
C GLN A 159 -11.36 7.40 -3.57
N ASN A 160 -10.05 7.26 -3.37
CA ASN A 160 -9.09 6.94 -4.43
C ASN A 160 -8.94 5.42 -4.58
N ILE A 161 -10.01 4.78 -5.04
CA ILE A 161 -10.11 3.33 -5.15
C ILE A 161 -9.03 2.70 -6.03
N ILE A 162 -8.44 3.47 -6.95
CA ILE A 162 -7.42 3.03 -7.90
C ILE A 162 -6.09 2.65 -7.24
N TRP A 163 -5.78 3.17 -6.04
CA TRP A 163 -4.53 2.86 -5.34
C TRP A 163 -4.66 1.63 -4.44
N MET A 164 -5.88 1.29 -4.03
CA MET A 164 -6.14 0.29 -2.99
C MET A 164 -5.73 -1.13 -3.40
N ASP A 165 -5.67 -1.43 -4.68
CA ASP A 165 -5.23 -2.74 -5.19
C ASP A 165 -3.75 -2.97 -4.91
N VAL A 166 -2.92 -1.94 -5.13
CA VAL A 166 -1.48 -2.05 -4.88
C VAL A 166 -1.17 -1.96 -3.39
N VAL A 167 -1.97 -1.21 -2.61
CA VAL A 167 -1.91 -1.23 -1.13
C VAL A 167 -2.14 -2.65 -0.59
N LEU A 168 -3.10 -3.39 -1.19
CA LEU A 168 -3.33 -4.81 -0.90
C LEU A 168 -2.13 -5.68 -1.28
N LEU A 169 -1.50 -5.44 -2.43
CA LEU A 169 -0.37 -6.23 -2.91
C LEU A 169 0.94 -5.94 -2.16
N ALA A 170 1.11 -4.76 -1.57
CA ALA A 170 2.35 -4.35 -0.93
C ALA A 170 2.85 -5.35 0.14
N PRO A 171 2.05 -5.82 1.11
CA PRO A 171 2.50 -6.84 2.07
C PRO A 171 2.94 -8.15 1.40
N LEU A 172 2.24 -8.57 0.33
CA LEU A 172 2.60 -9.79 -0.42
C LEU A 172 3.93 -9.60 -1.14
N LEU A 173 4.19 -8.41 -1.68
CA LEU A 173 5.42 -8.06 -2.36
C LEU A 173 6.60 -8.06 -1.38
N LEU A 174 6.44 -7.51 -0.18
CA LEU A 174 7.46 -7.62 0.88
C LEU A 174 7.69 -9.07 1.31
N SER A 175 6.64 -9.90 1.38
CA SER A 175 6.76 -11.33 1.64
C SER A 175 7.56 -12.05 0.53
N ALA A 176 7.43 -11.61 -0.73
CA ALA A 176 8.20 -12.16 -1.84
C ALA A 176 9.68 -11.74 -1.78
N VAL A 177 9.98 -10.51 -1.34
CA VAL A 177 11.36 -10.05 -1.06
C VAL A 177 11.98 -10.89 0.06
N ASP A 178 11.22 -11.16 1.15
CA ASP A 178 11.67 -12.05 2.22
C ASP A 178 11.98 -13.47 1.67
N ALA A 179 11.08 -14.03 0.87
CA ALA A 179 11.27 -15.35 0.27
C ALA A 179 12.49 -15.41 -0.67
N LEU A 180 12.72 -14.36 -1.44
CA LEU A 180 13.90 -14.24 -2.29
C LEU A 180 15.19 -14.28 -1.46
N GLN A 181 15.26 -13.52 -0.39
CA GLN A 181 16.45 -13.46 0.45
C GLN A 181 16.64 -14.71 1.32
N ASP A 182 15.55 -15.35 1.78
CA ASP A 182 15.62 -16.53 2.65
C ASP A 182 15.84 -17.82 1.87
N THR A 183 15.27 -17.95 0.66
CA THR A 183 15.25 -19.22 -0.10
C THR A 183 15.75 -19.11 -1.52
N GLY A 184 16.01 -17.89 -2.01
CA GLY A 184 16.39 -17.64 -3.42
C GLY A 184 15.20 -17.69 -4.42
N ARG A 185 13.95 -17.90 -3.94
CA ARG A 185 12.75 -17.94 -4.80
C ARG A 185 12.41 -16.53 -5.29
N HIS A 186 12.52 -16.31 -6.57
CA HIS A 186 12.37 -14.98 -7.19
C HIS A 186 11.07 -14.81 -8.00
N TRP A 187 10.50 -15.90 -8.53
CA TRP A 187 9.30 -15.82 -9.36
C TRP A 187 8.06 -15.19 -8.69
N PRO A 188 7.81 -15.35 -7.34
CA PRO A 188 6.68 -14.64 -6.72
C PRO A 188 6.83 -13.13 -6.79
N LEU A 189 8.09 -12.63 -6.70
CA LEU A 189 8.37 -11.21 -6.84
C LEU A 189 8.05 -10.73 -8.27
N THR A 190 8.48 -11.47 -9.29
CA THR A 190 8.14 -11.18 -10.70
C THR A 190 6.63 -11.10 -10.92
N ALA A 191 5.90 -12.11 -10.44
CA ALA A 191 4.44 -12.15 -10.58
C ALA A 191 3.74 -10.98 -9.87
N LEU A 192 4.20 -10.62 -8.67
CA LEU A 192 3.60 -9.52 -7.90
C LEU A 192 3.94 -8.14 -8.46
N VAL A 193 5.14 -7.96 -9.02
CA VAL A 193 5.49 -6.73 -9.74
C VAL A 193 4.65 -6.60 -11.01
N LEU A 194 4.48 -7.67 -11.79
CA LEU A 194 3.59 -7.69 -12.93
C LEU A 194 2.15 -7.30 -12.53
N LEU A 195 1.59 -7.96 -11.52
CA LEU A 195 0.23 -7.65 -11.05
C LEU A 195 0.09 -6.22 -10.56
N ALA A 196 1.06 -5.72 -9.78
CA ALA A 196 1.04 -4.34 -9.31
C ALA A 196 1.08 -3.35 -10.48
N ALA A 197 1.95 -3.59 -11.48
CA ALA A 197 2.06 -2.76 -12.68
C ALA A 197 0.80 -2.77 -13.54
N LEU A 198 0.10 -3.93 -13.60
CA LEU A 198 -1.18 -4.05 -14.30
C LEU A 198 -2.33 -3.40 -13.55
N PHE A 199 -2.34 -3.42 -12.20
CA PHE A 199 -3.46 -2.89 -11.41
C PHE A 199 -3.41 -1.38 -11.21
N ASN A 200 -2.23 -0.81 -11.08
CA ASN A 200 -1.99 0.62 -11.11
C ASN A 200 -0.48 0.88 -11.18
N PHE A 201 0.02 1.24 -12.33
CA PHE A 201 1.45 1.42 -12.58
C PHE A 201 2.08 2.52 -11.70
N TYR A 202 1.32 3.55 -11.36
CA TYR A 202 1.79 4.65 -10.55
C TYR A 202 2.09 4.22 -9.10
N THR A 203 1.14 3.59 -8.43
CA THR A 203 1.34 3.07 -7.07
C THR A 203 2.31 1.88 -7.06
N ALA A 204 2.36 1.09 -8.16
CA ALA A 204 3.35 0.04 -8.34
C ALA A 204 4.79 0.57 -8.35
N TRP A 205 5.03 1.73 -8.97
CA TRP A 205 6.31 2.42 -8.92
C TRP A 205 6.74 2.70 -7.47
N GLU A 206 5.84 3.23 -6.65
CA GLU A 206 6.09 3.51 -5.23
C GLU A 206 6.47 2.24 -4.45
N VAL A 207 5.72 1.15 -4.63
CA VAL A 207 6.01 -0.13 -3.96
C VAL A 207 7.31 -0.74 -4.46
N CYS A 208 7.65 -0.61 -5.73
CA CYS A 208 8.92 -1.07 -6.26
C CYS A 208 10.11 -0.31 -5.67
N LEU A 209 10.04 1.02 -5.58
CA LEU A 209 11.05 1.83 -4.91
C LEU A 209 11.22 1.43 -3.44
N PHE A 210 10.10 1.30 -2.72
CA PHE A 210 10.14 0.85 -1.33
C PHE A 210 10.75 -0.54 -1.19
N SER A 211 10.49 -1.44 -2.13
CA SER A 211 11.03 -2.81 -2.11
C SER A 211 12.55 -2.83 -2.19
N VAL A 212 13.18 -1.83 -2.85
CA VAL A 212 14.65 -1.66 -2.82
C VAL A 212 15.13 -1.30 -1.41
N LEU A 213 14.49 -0.31 -0.78
CA LEU A 213 14.83 0.08 0.60
C LEU A 213 14.58 -1.07 1.58
N TYR A 214 13.48 -1.79 1.42
CA TYR A 214 13.16 -2.95 2.24
C TYR A 214 14.13 -4.12 2.01
N TYR A 215 14.56 -4.35 0.76
CA TYR A 215 15.61 -5.35 0.45
C TYR A 215 16.90 -5.04 1.20
N LEU A 216 17.35 -3.77 1.19
CA LEU A 216 18.54 -3.32 1.91
C LEU A 216 18.35 -3.45 3.43
N TYR A 217 17.23 -3.01 3.97
CA TYR A 217 16.88 -3.22 5.38
C TYR A 217 17.01 -4.68 5.80
N ARG A 218 16.39 -5.57 5.07
CA ARG A 218 16.42 -7.03 5.34
C ARG A 218 17.83 -7.60 5.24
N TRP A 219 18.60 -7.13 4.27
CA TRP A 219 19.98 -7.56 4.09
C TRP A 219 20.87 -7.15 5.28
N PHE A 220 20.81 -5.89 5.66
CA PHE A 220 21.64 -5.36 6.75
C PHE A 220 21.18 -5.82 8.13
N SER A 221 19.89 -6.11 8.33
CA SER A 221 19.35 -6.61 9.60
C SER A 221 19.86 -8.01 9.95
N ALA A 222 20.10 -8.87 8.98
CA ALA A 222 20.59 -10.24 9.17
C ALA A 222 21.69 -10.55 8.15
N PRO A 223 22.95 -10.73 8.58
CA PRO A 223 24.06 -11.01 7.69
C PRO A 223 23.79 -12.24 6.82
N ARG A 224 23.97 -12.09 5.53
CA ARG A 224 23.77 -13.14 4.54
C ARG A 224 24.96 -13.16 3.57
N ARG A 225 25.15 -14.26 2.87
CA ARG A 225 26.17 -14.34 1.81
C ARG A 225 25.53 -14.11 0.44
N GLY A 226 26.32 -13.61 -0.51
CA GLY A 226 25.93 -13.51 -1.91
C GLY A 226 25.00 -12.32 -2.22
N PHE A 227 25.29 -11.14 -1.67
CA PHE A 227 24.52 -9.90 -1.91
C PHE A 227 24.25 -9.68 -3.40
N TRP A 228 25.27 -9.60 -4.21
CA TRP A 228 25.14 -9.28 -5.63
C TRP A 228 24.34 -10.30 -6.41
N ARG A 229 24.46 -11.59 -6.05
CA ARG A 229 23.66 -12.66 -6.68
C ARG A 229 22.18 -12.53 -6.37
N LEU A 230 21.83 -12.27 -5.12
CA LEU A 230 20.42 -12.11 -4.70
C LEU A 230 19.87 -10.76 -5.18
N PHE A 231 20.67 -9.70 -5.16
CA PHE A 231 20.28 -8.40 -5.69
C PHE A 231 20.07 -8.46 -7.22
N GLY A 232 20.94 -9.15 -7.96
CA GLY A 232 20.74 -9.39 -9.38
C GLY A 232 19.43 -10.13 -9.68
N ARG A 233 19.07 -11.14 -8.86
CA ARG A 233 17.78 -11.84 -8.99
C ARG A 233 16.60 -10.91 -8.63
N PHE A 234 16.75 -10.06 -7.61
CA PHE A 234 15.75 -9.05 -7.23
C PHE A 234 15.50 -8.08 -8.39
N ALA A 235 16.57 -7.48 -8.93
CA ALA A 235 16.50 -6.55 -10.05
C ALA A 235 15.93 -7.22 -11.31
N ALA A 236 16.41 -8.41 -11.68
CA ALA A 236 15.90 -9.17 -12.81
C ALA A 236 14.41 -9.51 -12.66
N SER A 237 13.95 -9.85 -11.45
CA SER A 237 12.52 -10.10 -11.18
C SER A 237 11.68 -8.85 -11.35
N GLY A 238 12.15 -7.70 -10.87
CA GLY A 238 11.50 -6.41 -11.06
C GLY A 238 11.40 -6.02 -12.54
N CYS A 239 12.54 -6.05 -13.24
CA CYS A 239 12.60 -5.74 -14.68
C CYS A 239 11.73 -6.70 -15.51
N LEU A 240 11.74 -8.00 -15.20
CA LEU A 240 10.91 -8.97 -15.93
C LEU A 240 9.42 -8.75 -15.65
N GLY A 241 9.03 -8.46 -14.39
CA GLY A 241 7.64 -8.16 -14.04
C GLY A 241 7.12 -6.92 -14.73
N ALA A 242 7.90 -5.82 -14.72
CA ALA A 242 7.57 -4.60 -15.45
C ALA A 242 7.60 -4.79 -16.97
N GLY A 243 8.57 -5.54 -17.50
CA GLY A 243 8.69 -5.86 -18.92
C GLY A 243 7.49 -6.66 -19.45
N LEU A 244 6.97 -7.59 -18.66
CA LEU A 244 5.76 -8.34 -19.01
C LEU A 244 4.50 -7.44 -19.03
N ALA A 245 4.49 -6.34 -18.30
CA ALA A 245 3.42 -5.32 -18.33
C ALA A 245 3.64 -4.24 -19.40
N ALA A 246 4.74 -4.28 -20.17
CA ALA A 246 5.14 -3.22 -21.10
C ALA A 246 4.09 -2.91 -22.19
N PHE A 247 3.29 -3.91 -22.57
CA PHE A 247 2.20 -3.73 -23.54
C PHE A 247 1.13 -2.72 -23.08
N LEU A 248 0.98 -2.54 -21.77
CA LEU A 248 0.09 -1.55 -21.16
C LEU A 248 0.85 -0.31 -20.71
N LEU A 249 2.05 -0.50 -20.14
CA LEU A 249 2.86 0.59 -19.56
C LEU A 249 3.35 1.57 -20.64
N ILE A 250 3.91 1.06 -21.76
CA ILE A 250 4.52 1.92 -22.78
C ILE A 250 3.48 2.86 -23.42
N PRO A 251 2.33 2.38 -23.93
CA PRO A 251 1.31 3.29 -24.47
C PRO A 251 0.79 4.29 -23.43
N SER A 252 0.65 3.85 -22.17
CA SER A 252 0.16 4.73 -21.10
C SER A 252 1.13 5.86 -20.79
N LEU A 253 2.44 5.56 -20.75
CA LEU A 253 3.48 6.56 -20.54
C LEU A 253 3.54 7.57 -21.69
N LEU A 254 3.38 7.12 -22.94
CA LEU A 254 3.31 8.01 -24.11
C LEU A 254 2.10 8.95 -24.04
N GLU A 255 0.91 8.44 -23.65
CA GLU A 255 -0.27 9.30 -23.47
C GLU A 255 -0.10 10.31 -22.32
N VAL A 256 0.61 9.94 -21.24
CA VAL A 256 0.91 10.85 -20.12
C VAL A 256 1.86 11.97 -20.60
N GLU A 257 2.86 11.63 -21.42
CA GLU A 257 3.78 12.61 -21.98
C GLU A 257 3.07 13.62 -22.85
N GLU A 258 2.19 13.17 -23.75
CA GLU A 258 1.40 14.05 -24.62
C GLU A 258 0.43 14.95 -23.83
N SER A 259 -0.18 14.41 -22.74
CA SER A 259 -1.23 15.13 -22.01
C SER A 259 -0.71 16.13 -20.97
N LYS A 260 0.42 15.83 -20.32
CA LYS A 260 0.95 16.62 -19.19
C LYS A 260 2.26 17.37 -19.48
N GLY A 261 2.73 17.32 -20.72
CA GLY A 261 3.98 17.96 -21.18
C GLY A 261 5.23 17.38 -20.48
N GLY A 262 6.19 16.92 -21.27
CA GLY A 262 7.54 16.51 -20.90
C GLY A 262 7.68 15.65 -19.64
N LEU A 263 7.76 14.32 -19.78
CA LEU A 263 8.08 13.40 -18.69
C LEU A 263 9.42 13.75 -18.00
N PHE A 264 10.27 14.52 -18.65
CA PHE A 264 11.63 14.83 -18.22
C PHE A 264 11.85 16.29 -17.78
N ALA A 265 10.80 17.12 -17.71
CA ALA A 265 10.90 18.46 -17.12
C ALA A 265 10.84 18.30 -15.58
N ILE A 266 12.00 18.00 -14.96
CA ILE A 266 12.13 17.77 -13.52
C ILE A 266 12.58 19.07 -12.87
N ASP A 267 11.72 19.66 -12.05
CA ASP A 267 12.10 20.74 -11.11
C ASP A 267 12.54 20.13 -9.78
N PHE A 268 13.79 19.71 -9.72
CA PHE A 268 14.37 19.07 -8.54
C PHE A 268 14.84 20.14 -7.55
N SER A 269 14.13 20.29 -6.45
CA SER A 269 14.45 21.20 -5.36
C SER A 269 14.77 20.42 -4.07
N LEU A 270 15.73 20.90 -3.29
CA LEU A 270 16.01 20.40 -1.94
C LEU A 270 15.23 21.17 -0.87
N ALA A 271 14.27 22.02 -1.26
CA ALA A 271 13.42 22.75 -0.35
C ALA A 271 12.57 21.81 0.53
N PRO A 272 12.35 22.15 1.80
CA PRO A 272 11.43 21.42 2.65
C PRO A 272 9.98 21.72 2.24
N THR A 273 9.12 20.69 2.20
CA THR A 273 7.71 20.83 1.83
C THR A 273 6.83 21.20 3.02
N PHE A 274 7.27 20.94 4.25
CA PHE A 274 6.57 21.26 5.50
C PHE A 274 7.53 21.40 6.67
N ASN A 275 7.07 21.86 7.83
CA ASN A 275 7.87 21.88 9.06
C ASN A 275 8.04 20.45 9.60
N LEU A 276 9.28 19.95 9.67
CA LEU A 276 9.59 18.58 10.10
C LEU A 276 9.04 18.25 11.51
N ALA A 277 8.90 19.24 12.39
CA ALA A 277 8.30 19.06 13.71
C ALA A 277 6.82 18.62 13.67
N GLN A 278 6.15 18.77 12.53
CA GLN A 278 4.76 18.31 12.33
C GLN A 278 4.66 16.81 12.03
N LEU A 279 5.75 16.16 11.58
CA LEU A 279 5.72 14.75 11.18
C LEU A 279 5.31 13.81 12.32
N PRO A 280 5.81 13.93 13.57
CA PRO A 280 5.39 13.08 14.69
C PRO A 280 3.90 13.19 15.02
N TYR A 281 3.29 14.35 14.83
CA TYR A 281 1.85 14.55 15.09
C TYR A 281 0.98 13.70 14.16
N ARG A 282 1.47 13.38 12.96
CA ARG A 282 0.76 12.51 12.00
C ARG A 282 0.67 11.05 12.42
N LEU A 283 1.34 10.66 13.50
CA LEU A 283 1.21 9.35 14.13
C LEU A 283 0.04 9.26 15.12
N PHE A 284 -0.62 10.37 15.42
CA PHE A 284 -1.75 10.42 16.36
C PHE A 284 -3.08 10.54 15.61
N PHE A 285 -4.15 10.06 16.28
CA PHE A 285 -5.51 10.13 15.76
C PHE A 285 -6.02 11.58 15.67
N GLY A 286 -6.86 11.86 14.67
CA GLY A 286 -7.51 13.16 14.52
C GLY A 286 -6.64 14.27 13.91
N ASN A 287 -5.44 13.96 13.41
CA ASN A 287 -4.53 14.92 12.81
C ASN A 287 -4.60 14.98 11.27
N PHE A 288 -5.77 14.72 10.71
CA PHE A 288 -6.04 14.92 9.29
C PHE A 288 -7.22 15.87 9.13
N PHE A 289 -7.02 16.90 8.35
CA PHE A 289 -8.06 17.89 8.00
C PHE A 289 -8.21 17.92 6.47
N TRP A 290 -9.34 18.44 5.99
CA TRP A 290 -9.58 18.53 4.55
C TRP A 290 -8.48 19.31 3.81
N ASP A 291 -7.96 20.38 4.41
CA ASP A 291 -6.88 21.18 3.85
C ASP A 291 -5.58 20.37 3.64
N ASP A 292 -5.41 19.26 4.35
CA ASP A 292 -4.26 18.36 4.16
C ASP A 292 -4.32 17.61 2.82
N VAL A 293 -5.48 17.55 2.16
CA VAL A 293 -5.60 16.94 0.82
C VAL A 293 -4.80 17.73 -0.22
N THR A 294 -4.76 19.05 -0.08
CA THR A 294 -4.00 19.96 -0.95
C THR A 294 -2.66 20.37 -0.36
N GLY A 295 -2.39 19.94 0.89
CA GLY A 295 -1.14 20.23 1.61
C GLY A 295 0.02 19.32 1.22
N SER A 296 1.03 19.25 2.09
CA SER A 296 2.24 18.44 1.86
C SER A 296 2.45 17.32 2.89
N LEU A 297 1.64 17.29 3.95
CA LEU A 297 1.85 16.38 5.08
C LEU A 297 1.35 14.96 4.79
N PRO A 298 2.13 13.91 5.12
CA PRO A 298 1.75 12.52 4.90
C PRO A 298 0.67 12.03 5.87
N ASN A 299 -0.13 11.03 5.44
CA ASN A 299 -1.04 10.28 6.29
C ASN A 299 -0.34 9.08 6.90
N LEU A 300 0.12 9.18 8.17
CA LEU A 300 0.95 8.18 8.83
C LEU A 300 0.26 7.41 9.95
N TYR A 301 -0.91 7.85 10.40
CA TYR A 301 -1.58 7.17 11.51
C TYR A 301 -1.88 5.71 11.17
N CYS A 302 -1.30 4.82 11.94
CA CYS A 302 -1.53 3.38 11.84
C CYS A 302 -1.82 2.75 13.21
N GLY A 303 -2.27 3.56 14.15
CA GLY A 303 -2.57 3.21 15.54
C GLY A 303 -1.47 3.65 16.51
N VAL A 304 -1.86 4.37 17.57
CA VAL A 304 -0.92 4.89 18.60
C VAL A 304 -0.09 3.76 19.23
N PHE A 305 -0.70 2.61 19.51
CA PHE A 305 0.03 1.45 20.03
C PHE A 305 1.10 0.95 19.07
N ALA A 306 0.88 1.02 17.77
CA ALA A 306 1.91 0.62 16.81
C ALA A 306 3.08 1.60 16.81
N ALA A 307 2.81 2.90 16.89
CA ALA A 307 3.85 3.91 17.03
C ALA A 307 4.66 3.72 18.32
N ALA A 308 3.99 3.52 19.45
CA ALA A 308 4.64 3.22 20.72
C ALA A 308 5.48 1.94 20.68
N LEU A 309 4.97 0.86 20.10
CA LEU A 309 5.70 -0.39 19.94
C LEU A 309 6.90 -0.26 18.99
N ALA A 310 6.81 0.58 17.95
CA ALA A 310 7.94 0.89 17.08
C ALA A 310 9.05 1.64 17.85
N VAL A 311 8.70 2.57 18.76
CA VAL A 311 9.66 3.19 19.68
C VAL A 311 10.27 2.16 20.62
N LEU A 312 9.45 1.26 21.20
CA LEU A 312 9.93 0.18 22.05
C LEU A 312 10.85 -0.81 21.33
N PHE A 313 10.72 -0.98 20.00
CA PHE A 313 11.68 -1.72 19.20
C PHE A 313 13.07 -1.10 19.31
N PHE A 314 13.20 0.22 19.21
CA PHE A 314 14.50 0.88 19.34
C PHE A 314 15.06 0.85 20.76
N ALA A 315 14.22 0.95 21.77
CA ALA A 315 14.61 0.84 23.19
C ALA A 315 14.92 -0.59 23.63
N GLY A 316 14.33 -1.60 22.96
CA GLY A 316 14.42 -3.02 23.32
C GLY A 316 15.78 -3.66 23.03
N ALA A 317 15.98 -4.90 23.46
CA ALA A 317 17.22 -5.66 23.30
C ALA A 317 17.30 -6.36 21.92
N PHE A 318 17.15 -5.58 20.84
CA PHE A 318 17.31 -6.06 19.45
C PHE A 318 18.72 -5.82 18.93
N PRO A 319 19.18 -6.58 17.92
CA PRO A 319 20.51 -6.39 17.34
C PRO A 319 20.73 -4.97 16.84
N ARG A 320 21.90 -4.38 17.15
CA ARG A 320 22.23 -3.00 16.71
C ARG A 320 22.10 -2.82 15.20
N ARG A 321 22.49 -3.83 14.42
CA ARG A 321 22.39 -3.81 12.95
C ARG A 321 20.95 -3.68 12.48
N GLU A 322 20.01 -4.42 13.10
CA GLU A 322 18.59 -4.36 12.79
C GLU A 322 18.01 -2.97 13.10
N LYS A 323 18.39 -2.38 14.26
CA LYS A 323 17.96 -1.03 14.63
C LYS A 323 18.50 0.04 13.69
N ILE A 324 19.80 -0.03 13.34
CA ILE A 324 20.43 0.93 12.41
C ILE A 324 19.77 0.82 11.04
N ALA A 325 19.58 -0.38 10.51
CA ALA A 325 18.91 -0.59 9.22
C ALA A 325 17.48 -0.06 9.23
N ALA A 326 16.72 -0.28 10.32
CA ALA A 326 15.38 0.25 10.48
C ALA A 326 15.38 1.79 10.57
N ALA A 327 16.30 2.37 11.34
CA ALA A 327 16.43 3.82 11.46
C ALA A 327 16.78 4.49 10.12
N LEU A 328 17.68 3.88 9.33
CA LEU A 328 18.05 4.38 8.01
C LEU A 328 16.87 4.33 7.03
N LEU A 329 16.07 3.24 7.05
CA LEU A 329 14.87 3.15 6.22
C LEU A 329 13.84 4.21 6.64
N LEU A 330 13.56 4.35 7.94
CA LEU A 330 12.63 5.37 8.45
C LEU A 330 13.10 6.78 8.10
N ALA A 331 14.41 7.07 8.24
CA ALA A 331 15.01 8.35 7.88
C ALA A 331 14.88 8.62 6.37
N ALA A 332 15.16 7.62 5.52
CA ALA A 332 14.98 7.75 4.08
C ALA A 332 13.53 8.07 3.70
N MET A 333 12.56 7.39 4.32
CA MET A 333 11.14 7.64 4.09
C MET A 333 10.70 9.02 4.61
N ALA A 334 11.17 9.43 5.81
CA ALA A 334 10.87 10.74 6.37
C ALA A 334 11.46 11.88 5.50
N LEU A 335 12.71 11.74 5.05
CA LEU A 335 13.33 12.65 4.10
C LEU A 335 12.57 12.70 2.77
N SER A 336 12.10 11.55 2.28
CA SER A 336 11.30 11.48 1.06
C SER A 336 9.95 12.20 1.17
N CYS A 337 9.36 12.24 2.35
CA CYS A 337 8.16 13.06 2.59
C CYS A 337 8.50 14.55 2.68
N TRP A 338 9.65 14.88 3.29
CA TRP A 338 9.99 16.24 3.69
C TRP A 338 10.69 17.06 2.59
N VAL A 339 11.56 16.45 1.78
CA VAL A 339 12.33 17.12 0.73
C VAL A 339 11.61 17.00 -0.60
N GLN A 340 11.28 18.13 -1.25
CA GLN A 340 10.50 18.19 -2.49
C GLN A 340 11.06 17.27 -3.58
N GLY A 341 12.35 17.37 -3.90
CA GLY A 341 12.97 16.57 -4.96
C GLY A 341 12.95 15.07 -4.66
N LEU A 342 13.12 14.67 -3.39
CA LEU A 342 12.98 13.27 -3.00
C LEU A 342 11.52 12.80 -3.10
N ASN A 343 10.56 13.65 -2.74
CA ASN A 343 9.13 13.37 -2.88
C ASN A 343 8.76 13.13 -4.35
N LEU A 344 9.27 13.96 -5.27
CA LEU A 344 9.05 13.82 -6.71
C LEU A 344 9.50 12.47 -7.27
N ILE A 345 10.60 11.89 -6.75
CA ILE A 345 11.05 10.55 -7.17
C ILE A 345 9.95 9.51 -6.95
N TRP A 346 9.24 9.55 -5.82
CA TRP A 346 8.14 8.64 -5.53
C TRP A 346 6.94 8.86 -6.44
N HIS A 347 6.74 10.08 -6.90
CA HIS A 347 5.63 10.47 -7.76
C HIS A 347 5.97 10.41 -9.27
N GLY A 348 6.99 9.62 -9.66
CA GLY A 348 7.40 9.47 -11.05
C GLY A 348 7.89 10.79 -11.65
N PHE A 349 8.58 11.60 -10.84
CA PHE A 349 9.15 12.90 -11.18
C PHE A 349 8.12 13.97 -11.57
N LYS A 350 6.86 13.83 -11.17
CA LYS A 350 5.79 14.82 -11.35
C LYS A 350 5.21 15.23 -10.01
N GLU A 351 4.96 16.51 -9.84
CA GLU A 351 4.32 17.00 -8.62
C GLU A 351 2.86 16.48 -8.57
N PRO A 352 2.48 15.80 -7.48
CA PRO A 352 1.11 15.33 -7.33
C PRO A 352 0.18 16.52 -7.11
N VAL A 353 -0.86 16.62 -7.91
CA VAL A 353 -1.97 17.52 -7.65
C VAL A 353 -2.84 16.84 -6.60
N TRP A 354 -2.94 17.40 -5.39
CA TRP A 354 -3.62 16.85 -4.23
C TRP A 354 -3.03 15.51 -3.72
N PHE A 355 -3.49 15.07 -2.59
CA PHE A 355 -3.13 13.80 -1.95
C PHE A 355 -1.60 13.61 -1.85
N PRO A 356 -0.93 14.37 -0.97
CA PRO A 356 0.53 14.34 -0.85
C PRO A 356 1.03 13.01 -0.30
N CYS A 357 2.29 12.70 -0.56
CA CYS A 357 2.98 11.53 -0.03
C CYS A 357 2.17 10.23 -0.21
N ARG A 358 1.71 9.95 -1.43
CA ARG A 358 0.85 8.78 -1.75
C ARG A 358 1.50 7.45 -1.37
N PHE A 359 2.82 7.42 -1.20
CA PHE A 359 3.58 6.26 -0.73
C PHE A 359 3.56 6.07 0.81
N SER A 360 2.85 6.91 1.58
CA SER A 360 2.86 6.89 3.05
C SER A 360 2.30 5.60 3.67
N PHE A 361 1.46 4.83 2.94
CA PHE A 361 1.01 3.51 3.36
C PHE A 361 2.16 2.51 3.55
N LEU A 362 3.26 2.66 2.82
CA LEU A 362 4.46 1.84 2.95
C LEU A 362 5.18 2.11 4.27
N LEU A 363 5.22 3.37 4.69
CA LEU A 363 5.73 3.74 6.00
C LEU A 363 4.84 3.18 7.13
N SER A 364 3.52 3.25 6.97
CA SER A 364 2.56 2.61 7.90
C SER A 364 2.78 1.10 7.98
N LEU A 365 2.99 0.41 6.86
CA LEU A 365 3.29 -1.03 6.82
C LEU A 365 4.61 -1.35 7.55
N PHE A 366 5.63 -0.53 7.35
CA PHE A 366 6.93 -0.73 7.99
C PHE A 366 6.89 -0.45 9.49
N LEU A 367 6.21 0.61 9.93
CA LEU A 367 5.97 0.88 11.37
C LEU A 367 5.24 -0.30 12.03
N ARG A 368 4.25 -0.89 11.35
CA ARG A 368 3.58 -2.11 11.81
C ARG A 368 4.51 -3.32 11.85
N THR A 369 5.46 -3.41 10.95
CA THR A 369 6.49 -4.47 10.98
C THR A 369 7.38 -4.31 12.22
N LEU A 370 7.84 -3.11 12.53
CA LEU A 370 8.63 -2.85 13.75
C LEU A 370 7.81 -3.09 15.02
N ALA A 371 6.55 -2.65 15.04
CA ALA A 371 5.62 -2.90 16.13
C ALA A 371 5.41 -4.41 16.38
N GLY A 372 5.19 -5.18 15.30
CA GLY A 372 5.08 -6.64 15.37
C GLY A 372 6.35 -7.30 15.90
N ARG A 373 7.51 -6.80 15.51
CA ARG A 373 8.81 -7.27 16.00
C ARG A 373 8.96 -7.06 17.51
N ALA A 374 8.55 -5.91 18.02
CA ALA A 374 8.55 -5.61 19.45
C ALA A 374 7.51 -6.45 20.21
N LEU A 375 6.29 -6.55 19.68
CA LEU A 375 5.17 -7.24 20.30
C LEU A 375 5.41 -8.75 20.43
N LEU A 376 6.02 -9.39 19.45
CA LEU A 376 6.23 -10.83 19.38
C LEU A 376 7.53 -11.30 20.05
N ALA A 377 8.46 -10.39 20.35
CA ALA A 377 9.73 -10.73 20.98
C ALA A 377 9.62 -11.10 22.49
N GLY A 378 8.44 -10.96 23.09
CA GLY A 378 8.26 -11.16 24.53
C GLY A 378 8.71 -9.95 25.36
N ARG A 379 8.73 -10.09 26.69
CA ARG A 379 8.88 -8.99 27.66
C ARG A 379 9.99 -8.01 27.27
N PRO A 380 9.69 -6.73 27.10
CA PRO A 380 10.72 -5.72 27.01
C PRO A 380 11.59 -5.78 28.28
N GLY A 381 12.91 -5.75 28.14
CA GLY A 381 13.80 -5.71 29.30
C GLY A 381 13.41 -4.54 30.22
N ARG A 382 13.60 -4.69 31.56
CA ARG A 382 13.22 -3.66 32.55
C ARG A 382 13.63 -2.23 32.18
N ARG A 383 14.72 -2.04 31.43
CA ARG A 383 15.20 -0.72 30.95
C ARG A 383 14.32 -0.09 29.86
N ALA A 384 13.54 -0.86 29.12
CA ALA A 384 12.66 -0.34 28.06
C ALA A 384 11.29 0.15 28.59
N LEU A 385 11.00 -0.08 29.88
CA LEU A 385 9.77 0.37 30.55
C LEU A 385 9.96 1.70 31.30
N LEU A 386 11.17 2.24 31.32
CA LEU A 386 11.56 3.47 32.03
C LEU A 386 11.80 4.67 31.10
N ILE A 387 11.52 4.52 29.82
CA ILE A 387 11.51 5.58 28.79
C ILE A 387 10.05 5.89 28.40
#